data_a7b063775588580a21baf47cec2e96b6
#
_entry.id   a7b063775588580a21baf47cec2e96b6
#
_cell.length_a   1.000
_cell.length_b   1.000
_cell.length_c   1.000
_cell.angle_alpha   90.00
_cell.angle_beta   90.00
_cell.angle_gamma   90.00
#
_symmetry.space_group_name_H-M   'P 1'
#
loop_
_entity.id
_entity.type
_entity.pdbx_description
1 polymer ?
#
loop_
_entity_poly.entity_id
_entity_poly.type
_entity_poly.pdbx_seq_one_letter_code
_entity_poly.pdbx_strand_id
1 'polypeptide(L)'
;MDTKKLRQKILDLAIRGKLVPQDPNDEPASVLLERIKAEKERLIKEGKIKRSKKTNNASDTPHYENVPFEVPDNWAWTTLGEICLFLSRGKSPKYSDSDKTYPVFAQKCNLKEGGISLEQARFLDPSTIL
;
A
#
# COMPACT_ATOMS: atom_id res chain seq x y z
N MET A 1 -31.31 14.17 2.77
CA MET A 1 -30.00 14.14 3.48
C MET A 1 -28.90 14.01 2.44
N ASP A 2 -27.89 14.86 2.44
CA ASP A 2 -26.79 14.80 1.46
C ASP A 2 -25.80 13.70 1.86
N THR A 3 -25.99 12.52 1.29
CA THR A 3 -25.16 11.32 1.58
C THR A 3 -23.70 11.50 1.19
N LYS A 4 -23.41 12.36 0.20
CA LYS A 4 -22.04 12.65 -0.24
C LYS A 4 -21.28 13.44 0.82
N LYS A 5 -21.89 14.49 1.37
CA LYS A 5 -21.31 15.28 2.46
C LYS A 5 -21.14 14.47 3.73
N LEU A 6 -22.10 13.62 4.06
CA LEU A 6 -22.00 12.71 5.20
C LEU A 6 -20.79 11.76 5.05
N ARG A 7 -20.65 11.12 3.89
CA ARG A 7 -19.50 10.25 3.60
C ARG A 7 -18.17 10.98 3.76
N GLN A 8 -18.06 12.19 3.19
CA GLN A 8 -16.84 12.99 3.31
C GLN A 8 -16.52 13.32 4.78
N LYS A 9 -17.53 13.65 5.58
CA LYS A 9 -17.34 13.96 7.00
C LYS A 9 -16.87 12.74 7.78
N ILE A 10 -17.45 11.57 7.52
CA ILE A 10 -17.02 10.31 8.15
C ILE A 10 -15.57 9.99 7.79
N LEU A 11 -15.20 10.11 6.51
CA LEU A 11 -13.82 9.86 6.06
C LEU A 11 -12.82 10.85 6.69
N ASP A 12 -13.17 12.14 6.78
CA ASP A 12 -12.30 13.14 7.41
C ASP A 12 -12.07 12.83 8.90
N LEU A 13 -13.12 12.44 9.62
CA LEU A 13 -13.00 12.02 11.02
C LEU A 13 -12.16 10.75 11.17
N ALA A 14 -12.34 9.77 10.26
CA ALA A 14 -11.58 8.52 10.30
C ALA A 14 -10.08 8.75 10.05
N ILE A 15 -9.74 9.53 9.02
CA ILE A 15 -8.35 9.84 8.64
C ILE A 15 -7.62 10.57 9.76
N ARG A 16 -8.33 11.44 10.52
CA ARG A 16 -7.77 12.18 11.64
C ARG A 16 -7.79 11.44 12.97
N GLY A 17 -8.23 10.17 12.98
CA GLY A 17 -8.39 9.38 14.21
C GLY A 17 -9.46 9.89 15.17
N LYS A 18 -10.44 10.68 14.68
CA LYS A 18 -11.50 11.30 15.48
C LYS A 18 -12.86 10.61 15.33
N LEU A 19 -12.93 9.52 14.56
CA LEU A 19 -14.19 8.81 14.32
C LEU A 19 -14.64 8.01 15.54
N VAL A 20 -13.68 7.39 16.21
CA VAL A 20 -13.90 6.63 17.45
C VAL A 20 -12.93 7.14 18.53
N PRO A 21 -13.29 7.05 19.82
CA PRO A 21 -12.36 7.37 20.91
C PRO A 21 -11.12 6.48 20.82
N GLN A 22 -9.96 7.06 21.14
CA GLN A 22 -8.72 6.29 21.24
C GLN A 22 -8.69 5.57 22.58
N ASP A 23 -8.24 4.31 22.61
CA ASP A 23 -8.03 3.58 23.87
C ASP A 23 -6.67 3.97 24.46
N PRO A 24 -6.63 4.50 25.69
CA PRO A 24 -5.35 4.86 26.32
C PRO A 24 -4.47 3.65 26.68
N ASN A 25 -5.04 2.44 26.65
CA ASN A 25 -4.30 1.19 26.88
C ASN A 25 -3.71 0.60 25.61
N ASP A 26 -4.06 1.13 24.44
CA ASP A 26 -3.47 0.69 23.18
C ASP A 26 -1.98 1.03 23.14
N GLU A 27 -1.17 0.10 22.63
CA GLU A 27 0.25 0.34 22.43
C GLU A 27 0.46 1.48 21.40
N PRO A 28 1.27 2.49 21.72
CA PRO A 28 1.57 3.56 20.78
C PRO A 28 2.21 3.02 19.48
N ALA A 29 1.80 3.56 18.34
CA ALA A 29 2.31 3.13 17.03
C ALA A 29 3.84 3.28 16.91
N SER A 30 4.45 4.24 17.62
CA SER A 30 5.91 4.42 17.67
C SER A 30 6.62 3.17 18.18
N VAL A 31 6.10 2.53 19.23
CA VAL A 31 6.67 1.29 19.80
C VAL A 31 6.58 0.14 18.80
N LEU A 32 5.45 0.00 18.11
CA LEU A 32 5.29 -0.98 17.02
C LEU A 32 6.30 -0.74 15.89
N LEU A 33 6.48 0.52 15.48
CA LEU A 33 7.43 0.88 14.41
C LEU A 33 8.88 0.57 14.81
N GLU A 34 9.26 0.79 16.05
CA GLU A 34 10.59 0.40 16.55
C GLU A 34 10.81 -1.11 16.49
N ARG A 35 9.80 -1.91 16.88
CA ARG A 35 9.87 -3.38 16.74
C ARG A 35 10.00 -3.82 15.29
N ILE A 36 9.21 -3.24 14.39
CA ILE A 36 9.30 -3.53 12.95
C ILE A 36 10.70 -3.19 12.41
N LYS A 37 11.24 -2.04 12.81
CA LYS A 37 12.58 -1.62 12.41
C LYS A 37 13.66 -2.58 12.92
N ALA A 38 13.59 -2.98 14.18
CA ALA A 38 14.53 -3.93 14.79
C ALA A 38 14.47 -5.30 14.08
N GLU A 39 13.26 -5.79 13.79
CA GLU A 39 13.07 -7.06 13.06
C GLU A 39 13.60 -6.99 11.64
N LYS A 40 13.37 -5.89 10.92
CA LYS A 40 13.95 -5.69 9.56
C LYS A 40 15.47 -5.69 9.61
N GLU A 41 16.08 -5.00 10.56
CA GLU A 41 17.55 -4.99 10.71
C GLU A 41 18.08 -6.40 11.02
N ARG A 42 17.38 -7.18 11.83
CA ARG A 42 17.70 -8.59 12.10
C ARG A 42 17.67 -9.42 10.82
N LEU A 43 16.59 -9.33 10.05
CA LEU A 43 16.42 -10.06 8.79
C LEU A 43 17.46 -9.66 7.71
N ILE A 44 17.87 -8.38 7.70
CA ILE A 44 18.95 -7.91 6.83
C ILE A 44 20.29 -8.52 7.23
N LYS A 45 20.60 -8.54 8.53
CA LYS A 45 21.83 -9.16 9.06
C LYS A 45 21.89 -10.67 8.79
N GLU A 46 20.75 -11.36 8.86
CA GLU A 46 20.60 -12.77 8.53
C GLU A 46 20.62 -13.05 7.01
N GLY A 47 20.68 -12.03 6.17
CA GLY A 47 20.66 -12.16 4.70
C GLY A 47 19.32 -12.59 4.11
N LYS A 48 18.24 -12.62 4.90
CA LYS A 48 16.90 -13.02 4.45
C LYS A 48 16.23 -11.97 3.57
N ILE A 49 16.51 -10.69 3.83
CA ILE A 49 16.03 -9.57 3.03
C ILE A 49 17.17 -8.66 2.64
N LYS A 50 17.05 -8.03 1.47
CA LYS A 50 18.03 -7.05 1.00
C LYS A 50 17.74 -5.68 1.60
N ARG A 51 18.77 -4.96 2.02
CA ARG A 51 18.64 -3.55 2.39
C ARG A 51 18.10 -2.76 1.20
N SER A 52 17.02 -2.00 1.41
CA SER A 52 16.49 -1.11 0.37
C SER A 52 17.59 -0.12 -0.06
N LYS A 53 17.79 0.02 -1.36
CA LYS A 53 18.69 1.06 -1.88
C LYS A 53 18.08 2.42 -1.53
N LYS A 54 18.81 3.27 -0.80
CA LYS A 54 18.45 4.68 -0.68
C LYS A 54 18.39 5.24 -2.10
N THR A 55 17.23 5.69 -2.53
CA THR A 55 17.10 6.45 -3.77
C THR A 55 17.71 7.81 -3.50
N ASN A 56 18.85 8.11 -4.12
CA ASN A 56 19.58 9.38 -3.97
C ASN A 56 18.80 10.62 -4.46
N ASN A 57 17.54 10.47 -4.81
CA ASN A 57 16.65 11.53 -5.32
C ASN A 57 15.53 11.93 -4.35
N ALA A 58 15.51 11.38 -3.15
CA ALA A 58 14.62 11.92 -2.13
C ALA A 58 15.36 13.06 -1.43
N SER A 59 14.77 14.24 -1.39
CA SER A 59 15.10 15.23 -0.38
C SER A 59 15.23 14.47 0.94
N ASP A 60 16.31 14.68 1.67
CA ASP A 60 16.65 13.98 2.93
C ASP A 60 15.62 14.28 4.04
N THR A 61 14.57 15.01 3.70
CA THR A 61 13.45 15.39 4.56
C THR A 61 12.45 14.25 4.59
N PRO A 62 12.20 13.63 5.74
CA PRO A 62 11.15 12.62 5.86
C PRO A 62 9.81 13.19 5.38
N HIS A 63 9.11 12.46 4.53
CA HIS A 63 7.80 12.90 3.97
C HIS A 63 6.76 13.23 5.04
N TYR A 64 6.98 12.81 6.29
CA TYR A 64 6.12 13.09 7.43
C TYR A 64 6.45 14.41 8.17
N GLU A 65 7.48 15.17 7.79
CA GLU A 65 7.71 16.52 8.33
C GLU A 65 6.70 17.55 7.79
N ASN A 66 6.09 17.28 6.63
CA ASN A 66 5.04 18.11 6.02
C ASN A 66 3.70 17.37 5.97
N VAL A 67 3.28 16.80 7.10
CA VAL A 67 1.99 16.10 7.17
C VAL A 67 0.84 17.10 7.04
N PRO A 68 -0.23 16.76 6.30
CA PRO A 68 -1.31 17.68 5.99
C PRO A 68 -2.23 17.99 7.20
N PHE A 69 -2.13 17.20 8.28
CA PHE A 69 -2.96 17.33 9.48
C PHE A 69 -2.35 16.59 10.67
N GLU A 70 -2.75 16.99 11.86
CA GLU A 70 -2.39 16.33 13.11
C GLU A 70 -3.17 15.02 13.28
N VAL A 71 -2.52 14.03 13.88
CA VAL A 71 -3.09 12.74 14.26
C VAL A 71 -3.03 12.57 15.77
N PRO A 72 -3.78 11.61 16.38
CA PRO A 72 -3.71 11.33 17.81
C PRO A 72 -2.28 10.97 18.26
N ASP A 73 -1.97 11.21 19.53
CA ASP A 73 -0.63 11.00 20.11
C ASP A 73 -0.13 9.54 20.03
N ASN A 74 -1.07 8.58 20.02
CA ASN A 74 -0.73 7.16 19.88
C ASN A 74 -0.60 6.70 18.41
N TRP A 75 -0.84 7.58 17.43
CA TRP A 75 -0.60 7.32 16.02
C TRP A 75 0.78 7.86 15.61
N ALA A 76 1.35 7.27 14.57
CA ALA A 76 2.60 7.75 14.00
C ALA A 76 2.53 7.71 12.46
N TRP A 77 3.04 8.76 11.84
CA TRP A 77 3.25 8.76 10.40
C TRP A 77 4.40 7.84 10.03
N THR A 78 4.21 7.05 8.99
CA THR A 78 5.25 6.17 8.46
C THR A 78 5.07 5.96 6.96
N THR A 79 6.01 5.28 6.32
CA THR A 79 5.95 4.95 4.90
C THR A 79 5.78 3.45 4.71
N LEU A 80 5.19 3.05 3.56
CA LEU A 80 5.09 1.63 3.20
C LEU A 80 6.48 0.98 3.15
N GLY A 81 7.52 1.73 2.73
CA GLY A 81 8.89 1.22 2.70
C GLY A 81 9.45 0.89 4.09
N GLU A 82 8.99 1.58 5.13
CA GLU A 82 9.41 1.31 6.52
C GLU A 82 8.73 0.08 7.10
N ILE A 83 7.44 -0.14 6.82
CA ILE A 83 6.69 -1.25 7.40
C ILE A 83 6.69 -2.53 6.57
N CYS A 84 6.88 -2.46 5.24
CA CYS A 84 6.90 -3.65 4.39
C CYS A 84 8.28 -4.30 4.35
N LEU A 85 8.33 -5.63 4.45
CA LEU A 85 9.56 -6.41 4.24
C LEU A 85 9.94 -6.46 2.75
N PHE A 86 8.93 -6.44 1.89
CA PHE A 86 9.08 -6.45 0.44
C PHE A 86 8.06 -5.49 -0.18
N LEU A 87 8.55 -4.61 -1.03
CA LEU A 87 7.74 -3.67 -1.78
C LEU A 87 8.29 -3.57 -3.20
N SER A 88 7.55 -4.06 -4.17
CA SER A 88 7.91 -3.89 -5.57
C SER A 88 6.67 -3.78 -6.46
N ARG A 89 6.85 -3.23 -7.65
CA ARG A 89 5.82 -3.31 -8.68
C ARG A 89 5.77 -4.71 -9.25
N GLY A 90 4.56 -5.16 -9.60
CA GLY A 90 4.37 -6.38 -10.35
C GLY A 90 5.12 -6.34 -11.70
N LYS A 91 5.49 -7.50 -12.19
CA LYS A 91 6.12 -7.66 -13.50
C LYS A 91 5.02 -7.93 -14.53
N SER A 92 4.99 -7.15 -15.61
CA SER A 92 4.06 -7.45 -16.72
C SER A 92 4.39 -8.82 -17.30
N PRO A 93 3.40 -9.70 -17.45
CA PRO A 93 3.62 -10.98 -18.09
C PRO A 93 3.86 -10.78 -19.60
N LYS A 94 4.36 -11.81 -20.26
CA LYS A 94 4.30 -11.86 -21.71
C LYS A 94 2.87 -12.15 -22.15
N TYR A 95 2.44 -11.46 -23.18
CA TYR A 95 1.08 -11.58 -23.70
C TYR A 95 1.09 -12.37 -25.01
N SER A 96 0.01 -13.13 -25.25
CA SER A 96 -0.27 -13.80 -26.51
C SER A 96 -1.43 -13.10 -27.23
N ASP A 97 -1.31 -12.92 -28.52
CA ASP A 97 -2.40 -12.43 -29.38
C ASP A 97 -3.20 -13.60 -30.00
N SER A 98 -2.58 -14.79 -30.08
CA SER A 98 -3.17 -16.00 -30.69
C SER A 98 -3.86 -16.90 -29.69
N ASP A 99 -3.30 -17.05 -28.47
CA ASP A 99 -3.88 -17.88 -27.42
C ASP A 99 -4.69 -17.04 -26.44
N LYS A 100 -5.97 -17.37 -26.28
CA LYS A 100 -6.93 -16.67 -25.41
C LYS A 100 -7.36 -17.50 -24.19
N THR A 101 -6.54 -18.46 -23.77
CA THR A 101 -6.87 -19.38 -22.69
C THR A 101 -6.85 -18.69 -21.31
N TYR A 102 -5.85 -17.83 -21.06
CA TYR A 102 -5.62 -17.26 -19.73
C TYR A 102 -5.76 -15.72 -19.76
N PRO A 103 -6.93 -15.17 -19.41
CA PRO A 103 -7.15 -13.72 -19.41
C PRO A 103 -6.36 -13.05 -18.26
N VAL A 104 -5.70 -11.94 -18.57
CA VAL A 104 -5.00 -11.08 -17.62
C VAL A 104 -5.85 -9.83 -17.37
N PHE A 105 -6.33 -9.70 -16.15
CA PHE A 105 -7.13 -8.56 -15.74
C PHE A 105 -6.25 -7.33 -15.51
N ALA A 106 -6.47 -6.29 -16.27
CA ALA A 106 -5.87 -4.99 -16.12
C ALA A 106 -6.89 -4.00 -15.52
N GLN A 107 -6.44 -2.82 -15.14
CA GLN A 107 -7.32 -1.76 -14.62
C GLN A 107 -8.50 -1.44 -15.54
N LYS A 108 -8.29 -1.49 -16.85
CA LYS A 108 -9.34 -1.25 -17.85
C LYS A 108 -10.42 -2.35 -17.92
N CYS A 109 -10.19 -3.50 -17.29
CA CYS A 109 -11.19 -4.55 -17.18
C CYS A 109 -12.21 -4.28 -16.08
N ASN A 110 -11.92 -3.34 -15.17
CA ASN A 110 -12.85 -2.95 -14.10
C ASN A 110 -13.88 -1.96 -14.64
N LEU A 111 -15.15 -2.29 -14.45
CA LEU A 111 -16.26 -1.42 -14.83
C LEU A 111 -16.50 -0.35 -13.76
N LYS A 112 -16.92 0.86 -14.18
CA LYS A 112 -17.23 1.96 -13.25
C LYS A 112 -18.42 1.67 -12.35
N GLU A 113 -19.35 0.87 -12.84
CA GLU A 113 -20.56 0.42 -12.12
C GLU A 113 -20.28 -0.73 -11.16
N GLY A 114 -19.06 -1.24 -11.16
CA GLY A 114 -18.68 -2.49 -10.47
C GLY A 114 -18.74 -3.69 -11.41
N GLY A 115 -17.96 -4.71 -11.10
CA GLY A 115 -17.82 -5.90 -11.95
C GLY A 115 -16.60 -5.85 -12.87
N ILE A 116 -16.44 -6.90 -13.68
CA ILE A 116 -15.27 -7.12 -14.55
C ILE A 116 -15.76 -7.43 -15.97
N SER A 117 -15.15 -6.77 -16.96
CA SER A 117 -15.34 -7.06 -18.38
C SER A 117 -14.09 -7.70 -18.99
N LEU A 118 -14.26 -8.74 -19.77
CA LEU A 118 -13.19 -9.39 -20.54
C LEU A 118 -12.94 -8.78 -21.91
N GLU A 119 -13.79 -7.87 -22.38
CA GLU A 119 -13.68 -7.27 -23.73
C GLU A 119 -12.33 -6.60 -23.99
N GLN A 120 -11.72 -6.05 -22.94
CA GLN A 120 -10.42 -5.41 -23.00
C GLN A 120 -9.30 -6.19 -22.30
N ALA A 121 -9.56 -7.44 -21.94
CA ALA A 121 -8.55 -8.30 -21.36
C ALA A 121 -7.45 -8.62 -22.38
N ARG A 122 -6.22 -8.69 -21.89
CA ARG A 122 -5.11 -9.30 -22.65
C ARG A 122 -4.96 -10.74 -22.15
N PHE A 123 -4.30 -11.56 -22.95
CA PHE A 123 -4.14 -12.97 -22.61
C PHE A 123 -2.68 -13.29 -22.34
N LEU A 124 -2.43 -14.16 -21.37
CA LEU A 124 -1.10 -14.60 -21.00
C LEU A 124 -0.56 -15.56 -22.08
N ASP A 125 0.71 -15.41 -22.41
CA ASP A 125 1.42 -16.41 -23.20
C ASP A 125 1.64 -17.68 -22.35
N PRO A 126 1.04 -18.84 -22.72
CA PRO A 126 1.12 -20.08 -21.95
C PRO A 126 2.56 -20.55 -21.70
N SER A 127 3.51 -20.20 -22.55
CA SER A 127 4.92 -20.55 -22.38
C SER A 127 5.57 -19.91 -21.14
N THR A 128 4.88 -18.94 -20.52
CA THR A 128 5.36 -18.24 -19.31
C THR A 128 4.75 -18.76 -18.02
N ILE A 129 3.82 -19.71 -18.10
CA ILE A 129 3.26 -20.40 -16.94
C ILE A 129 4.25 -21.51 -16.54
N LEU A 130 4.91 -21.31 -15.38
CA LEU A 130 5.80 -22.30 -14.77
C LEU A 130 5.00 -23.27 -13.94
#